data_a0a4b262a0cbc883dce21289a29a126b
#
_entry.id   a0a4b262a0cbc883dce21289a29a126b
#
_cell.length_a   1.000
_cell.length_b   1.000
_cell.length_c   1.000
_cell.angle_alpha   90.00
_cell.angle_beta   90.00
_cell.angle_gamma   90.00
#
_symmetry.space_group_name_H-M   'P 1'
#
loop_
_entity.id
_entity.type
_entity.pdbx_description
1 polymer ?
#
loop_
_entity_poly.entity_id
_entity_poly.type
_entity_poly.pdbx_seq_one_letter_code
_entity_poly.pdbx_strand_id
1 'polypeptide(L)'
;MQLDDHVCLCFHVSRRKIENFVRHNQPRVPSQLSECGGAGTGCGWCVPFLKQIFNRAVQGGLIELETLSAEEYELRRKGYIQEGKGTPPPGTDPN
;
A
#
# COMPACT_ATOMS: atom_id res chain seq x y z
N MET A 1 0.05 9.44 6.64
CA MET A 1 0.73 8.27 7.24
C MET A 1 2.22 8.55 7.34
N GLN A 2 2.80 8.08 8.43
CA GLN A 2 4.24 8.18 8.65
C GLN A 2 4.99 7.16 7.81
N LEU A 3 6.31 7.33 7.68
CA LEU A 3 7.13 6.43 6.87
C LEU A 3 7.13 4.99 7.39
N ASP A 4 7.01 4.81 8.70
CA ASP A 4 7.04 3.47 9.30
C ASP A 4 5.66 2.81 9.38
N ASP A 5 4.60 3.52 8.99
CA ASP A 5 3.26 2.94 8.95
C ASP A 5 3.15 1.99 7.76
N HIS A 6 2.35 0.93 7.93
CA HIS A 6 2.21 -0.09 6.90
C HIS A 6 1.20 0.34 5.84
N VAL A 7 1.61 0.35 4.58
CA VAL A 7 0.73 0.55 3.43
C VAL A 7 0.09 -0.80 3.06
N CYS A 8 0.90 -1.86 2.98
CA CYS A 8 0.37 -3.19 2.81
C CYS A 8 0.14 -3.82 4.18
N LEU A 9 -1.12 -3.93 4.60
CA LEU A 9 -1.47 -4.47 5.91
C LEU A 9 -1.46 -6.00 5.95
N CYS A 10 -1.60 -6.65 4.79
CA CYS A 10 -1.53 -8.11 4.72
C CYS A 10 -0.12 -8.62 4.95
N PHE A 11 0.87 -7.98 4.36
CA PHE A 11 2.26 -8.42 4.41
C PHE A 11 3.15 -7.49 5.23
N HIS A 12 2.55 -6.49 5.88
CA HIS A 12 3.25 -5.55 6.78
C HIS A 12 4.40 -4.82 6.08
N VAL A 13 4.11 -4.29 4.88
CA VAL A 13 5.11 -3.51 4.12
C VAL A 13 4.91 -2.03 4.41
N SER A 14 5.95 -1.39 4.96
CA SER A 14 5.87 0.01 5.35
C SER A 14 5.95 0.93 4.15
N ARG A 15 5.44 2.17 4.33
CA ARG A 15 5.57 3.22 3.33
C ARG A 15 7.04 3.47 2.99
N ARG A 16 7.92 3.50 3.99
CA ARG A 16 9.36 3.70 3.79
C ARG A 16 9.94 2.63 2.87
N LYS A 17 9.58 1.38 3.11
CA LYS A 17 10.10 0.26 2.31
C LYS A 17 9.66 0.37 0.86
N ILE A 18 8.41 0.75 0.63
CA ILE A 18 7.89 0.91 -0.73
C ILE A 18 8.56 2.08 -1.44
N GLU A 19 8.71 3.23 -0.76
CA GLU A 19 9.36 4.39 -1.35
C GLU A 19 10.82 4.12 -1.68
N ASN A 20 11.52 3.38 -0.80
CA ASN A 20 12.90 2.99 -1.06
C ASN A 20 13.00 2.02 -2.23
N PHE A 21 12.04 1.09 -2.34
CA PHE A 21 11.99 0.16 -3.46
C PHE A 21 11.87 0.92 -4.79
N VAL A 22 10.94 1.88 -4.85
CA VAL A 22 10.75 2.69 -6.07
C VAL A 22 12.04 3.43 -6.42
N ARG A 23 12.69 4.02 -5.42
CA ARG A 23 13.91 4.80 -5.64
C ARG A 23 15.07 3.93 -6.14
N HIS A 24 15.25 2.74 -5.56
CA HIS A 24 16.40 1.88 -5.86
C HIS A 24 16.19 1.00 -7.08
N ASN A 25 14.97 0.52 -7.31
CA ASN A 25 14.69 -0.43 -8.39
C ASN A 25 14.11 0.21 -9.64
N GLN A 26 13.66 1.46 -9.54
CA GLN A 26 13.10 2.24 -10.65
C GLN A 26 12.10 1.42 -11.49
N PRO A 27 11.01 0.93 -10.87
CA PRO A 27 10.02 0.14 -11.59
C PRO A 27 9.41 0.94 -12.74
N ARG A 28 9.04 0.27 -13.81
CA ARG A 28 8.48 0.92 -15.00
C ARG A 28 6.97 1.03 -14.92
N VAL A 29 6.31 0.14 -14.19
CA VAL A 29 4.86 0.14 -14.02
C VAL A 29 4.52 -0.09 -12.55
N PRO A 30 3.36 0.42 -12.08
CA PRO A 30 3.00 0.29 -10.67
C PRO A 30 2.89 -1.15 -10.17
N SER A 31 2.51 -2.09 -11.05
CA SER A 31 2.35 -3.49 -10.66
C SER A 31 3.66 -4.13 -10.20
N GLN A 32 4.81 -3.58 -10.59
CA GLN A 32 6.10 -4.09 -10.15
C GLN A 32 6.36 -3.85 -8.66
N LEU A 33 5.57 -2.99 -8.02
CA LEU A 33 5.69 -2.77 -6.58
C LEU A 33 5.31 -4.01 -5.77
N SER A 34 4.64 -4.99 -6.40
CA SER A 34 4.35 -6.27 -5.75
C SER A 34 5.63 -7.07 -5.43
N GLU A 35 6.75 -6.74 -6.07
CA GLU A 35 8.03 -7.36 -5.76
C GLU A 35 8.60 -6.87 -4.43
N CYS A 36 8.03 -5.80 -3.89
CA CYS A 36 8.42 -5.28 -2.59
C CYS A 36 7.62 -6.00 -1.51
N GLY A 37 8.11 -7.16 -1.05
CA GLY A 37 7.48 -7.90 0.03
C GLY A 37 6.07 -8.42 -0.26
N GLY A 38 5.67 -8.49 -1.53
CA GLY A 38 4.34 -8.94 -1.91
C GLY A 38 3.27 -7.87 -1.82
N ALA A 39 3.65 -6.59 -1.70
CA ALA A 39 2.69 -5.50 -1.57
C ALA A 39 1.64 -5.54 -2.68
N GLY A 40 0.37 -5.45 -2.28
CA GLY A 40 -0.76 -5.43 -3.22
C GLY A 40 -1.25 -6.78 -3.68
N THR A 41 -0.55 -7.88 -3.33
CA THR A 41 -0.94 -9.22 -3.79
C THR A 41 -1.91 -9.94 -2.85
N GLY A 42 -2.22 -9.33 -1.70
CA GLY A 42 -3.16 -9.90 -0.73
C GLY A 42 -4.59 -9.47 -1.00
N CYS A 43 -5.16 -8.69 -0.07
CA CYS A 43 -6.55 -8.24 -0.20
C CYS A 43 -6.76 -7.19 -1.30
N GLY A 44 -5.69 -6.59 -1.81
CA GLY A 44 -5.79 -5.59 -2.88
C GLY A 44 -6.12 -4.17 -2.42
N TRP A 45 -6.33 -3.96 -1.12
CA TRP A 45 -6.70 -2.65 -0.60
C TRP A 45 -5.66 -1.56 -0.93
N CYS A 46 -4.38 -1.90 -0.83
CA CYS A 46 -3.32 -0.92 -1.01
C CYS A 46 -2.99 -0.62 -2.48
N VAL A 47 -3.55 -1.36 -3.43
CA VAL A 47 -3.21 -1.20 -4.85
C VAL A 47 -3.35 0.25 -5.34
N PRO A 48 -4.47 0.95 -5.10
CA PRO A 48 -4.57 2.35 -5.53
C PRO A 48 -3.51 3.25 -4.89
N PHE A 49 -3.14 2.97 -3.64
CA PHE A 49 -2.14 3.77 -2.92
C PHE A 49 -0.73 3.49 -3.45
N LEU A 50 -0.45 2.25 -3.84
CA LEU A 50 0.82 1.91 -4.49
C LEU A 50 0.96 2.66 -5.82
N LYS A 51 -0.13 2.77 -6.58
CA LYS A 51 -0.15 3.55 -7.81
C LYS A 51 0.14 5.02 -7.54
N GLN A 52 -0.39 5.57 -6.46
CA GLN A 52 -0.13 6.96 -6.09
C GLN A 52 1.35 7.17 -5.76
N ILE A 53 1.95 6.25 -4.99
CA ILE A 53 3.37 6.35 -4.64
C ILE A 53 4.23 6.29 -5.90
N PHE A 54 3.90 5.37 -6.82
CA PHE A 54 4.62 5.25 -8.09
C PHE A 54 4.51 6.54 -8.90
N ASN A 55 3.30 7.06 -9.07
CA ASN A 55 3.08 8.27 -9.87
C ASN A 55 3.79 9.47 -9.27
N ARG A 56 3.82 9.58 -7.94
CA ARG A 56 4.54 10.65 -7.27
C ARG A 56 6.04 10.59 -7.57
N ALA A 57 6.61 9.38 -7.59
CA ALA A 57 8.03 9.21 -7.89
C ALA A 57 8.37 9.65 -9.31
N VAL A 58 7.43 9.50 -10.26
CA VAL A 58 7.63 9.88 -11.65
C VAL A 58 7.31 11.35 -11.89
N GLN A 59 6.19 11.84 -11.36
CA GLN A 59 5.66 13.17 -11.69
C GLN A 59 5.69 14.15 -10.53
N GLY A 60 5.90 13.68 -9.30
CA GLY A 60 5.82 14.51 -8.11
C GLY A 60 4.38 14.76 -7.69
N GLY A 61 4.19 15.70 -6.75
CA GLY A 61 2.87 16.06 -6.24
C GLY A 61 2.53 15.40 -4.92
N LEU A 62 1.33 15.70 -4.42
CA LEU A 62 0.85 15.16 -3.15
C LEU A 62 0.07 13.87 -3.39
N ILE A 63 0.11 12.97 -2.41
CA ILE A 63 -0.65 11.73 -2.45
C ILE A 63 -1.58 11.67 -1.23
N GLU A 64 -2.65 10.91 -1.37
CA GLU A 64 -3.66 10.78 -0.32
C GLU A 64 -3.10 10.27 1.00
N LEU A 65 -2.10 9.39 0.94
CA LEU A 65 -1.45 8.85 2.14
C LEU A 65 -0.89 9.92 3.07
N GLU A 66 -0.53 11.08 2.55
CA GLU A 66 0.03 12.14 3.36
C GLU A 66 -1.00 12.78 4.29
N THR A 67 -2.29 12.68 3.94
CA THR A 67 -3.37 13.26 4.73
C THR A 67 -4.11 12.24 5.58
N LEU A 68 -3.89 10.94 5.36
CA LEU A 68 -4.52 9.87 6.12
C LEU A 68 -3.65 9.49 7.33
N SER A 69 -4.31 9.26 8.48
CA SER A 69 -3.63 8.63 9.61
C SER A 69 -3.63 7.12 9.42
N ALA A 70 -2.74 6.43 10.14
CA ALA A 70 -2.69 4.97 10.10
C ALA A 70 -4.02 4.34 10.55
N GLU A 71 -4.64 4.91 11.59
CA GLU A 71 -5.91 4.43 12.11
C GLU A 71 -7.03 4.59 11.08
N GLU A 72 -7.08 5.74 10.41
CA GLU A 72 -8.09 6.00 9.40
C GLU A 72 -7.92 5.07 8.20
N TYR A 73 -6.68 4.84 7.80
CA TYR A 73 -6.34 3.93 6.71
C TYR A 73 -6.80 2.51 7.02
N GLU A 74 -6.53 2.03 8.23
CA GLU A 74 -6.95 0.69 8.67
C GLU A 74 -8.48 0.56 8.73
N LEU A 75 -9.17 1.59 9.21
CA LEU A 75 -10.63 1.58 9.27
C LEU A 75 -11.26 1.50 7.88
N ARG A 76 -10.72 2.24 6.92
CA ARG A 76 -11.20 2.20 5.54
C ARG A 76 -10.97 0.83 4.91
N ARG A 77 -9.83 0.20 5.19
CA ARG A 77 -9.53 -1.15 4.72
C ARG A 77 -10.51 -2.15 5.31
N LYS A 78 -10.83 -2.01 6.57
CA LYS A 78 -11.78 -2.91 7.24
C LYS A 78 -13.14 -2.86 6.55
N GLY A 79 -13.63 -1.67 6.23
CA GLY A 79 -14.88 -1.50 5.48
C GLY A 79 -14.80 -2.13 4.10
N TYR A 80 -13.69 -1.97 3.39
CA TYR A 80 -13.46 -2.55 2.08
C TYR A 80 -13.57 -4.09 2.13
N ILE A 81 -12.97 -4.71 3.14
CA ILE A 81 -13.03 -6.17 3.32
C ILE A 81 -14.45 -6.61 3.70
N GLN A 82 -15.11 -5.87 4.59
CA GLN A 82 -16.48 -6.20 5.01
C GLN A 82 -17.47 -6.11 3.85
N GLU A 83 -17.21 -5.26 2.88
CA GLU A 83 -18.05 -5.13 1.68
C GLU A 83 -17.76 -6.22 0.65
N GLY A 84 -16.81 -7.12 0.93
CA GLY A 84 -16.49 -8.21 0.03
C GLY A 84 -15.62 -7.84 -1.16
N LYS A 85 -14.99 -6.66 -1.12
CA LYS A 85 -14.17 -6.17 -2.24
C LYS A 85 -12.77 -6.79 -2.27
N GLY A 86 -12.33 -7.38 -1.16
CA GLY A 86 -11.03 -8.03 -1.09
C GLY A 86 -11.00 -9.07 -0.01
N THR A 87 -10.13 -10.08 -0.16
CA THR A 87 -9.98 -11.16 0.79
C THR A 87 -8.53 -11.25 1.24
N PRO A 88 -8.23 -11.08 2.55
CA PRO A 88 -6.87 -11.25 3.05
C PRO A 88 -6.38 -12.69 2.82
N PRO A 89 -5.08 -12.90 2.59
CA PRO A 89 -4.54 -14.24 2.48
C PRO A 89 -4.76 -15.03 3.77
N PRO A 90 -4.85 -16.37 3.69
CA PRO A 90 -4.99 -17.20 4.90
C PRO A 90 -3.85 -16.94 5.89
N GLY A 91 -4.18 -16.87 7.16
CA GLY A 91 -3.21 -16.66 8.22
C GLY A 91 -2.83 -15.22 8.49
N THR A 92 -3.38 -14.24 7.74
CA THR A 92 -3.14 -12.82 8.00
C THR A 92 -4.31 -12.23 8.78
N ASP A 93 -4.00 -11.16 9.54
CA ASP A 93 -5.01 -10.41 10.26
C ASP A 93 -5.83 -9.59 9.25
N PRO A 94 -7.18 -9.64 9.28
CA PRO A 94 -8.00 -8.85 8.37
C PRO A 94 -7.98 -7.35 8.64
N ASN A 95 -7.38 -6.93 9.74
CA ASN A 95 -7.21 -5.50 10.03
C ASN A 95 -5.98 -4.93 9.29
#